data_a87dde13f5368bc3cb34b9a567a95900
#
_entry.id   a87dde13f5368bc3cb34b9a567a95900
#
_cell.length_a   1.000
_cell.length_b   1.000
_cell.length_c   1.000
_cell.angle_alpha   90.00
_cell.angle_beta   90.00
_cell.angle_gamma   90.00
#
_symmetry.space_group_name_H-M   'P 1'
#
loop_
_entity.id
_entity.type
_entity.pdbx_description
1 polymer ?
#
loop_
_entity_poly.entity_id
_entity_poly.type
_entity_poly.pdbx_seq_one_letter_code
_entity_poly.pdbx_strand_id
1 'polypeptide(L)'
;MRLPVKARDLPARIATGGYILHSGLEKWHGDETRAKALHGVASNAFPVLQRIPPERFLRILAASEIAIGTALLVPVVPNAVAGAALTGFSGSLLAMYARTPAMRKPGSIWPSHTGVAVSKDVWMLGIGLGLVADGLTDQGQNGAG
;
A
#
# COMPACT_ATOMS: atom_id res chain seq x y z
N MET A 1 -1.75 26.28 15.18
CA MET A 1 -1.00 25.39 14.30
C MET A 1 -1.91 24.89 13.19
N ARG A 2 -1.56 25.14 11.95
CA ARG A 2 -2.35 24.60 10.82
C ARG A 2 -1.84 23.20 10.54
N LEU A 3 -2.74 22.21 10.58
CA LEU A 3 -2.41 20.85 10.19
C LEU A 3 -2.21 20.77 8.67
N PRO A 4 -1.23 20.00 8.18
CA PRO A 4 -0.99 19.82 6.75
C PRO A 4 -2.03 18.93 6.05
N VAL A 5 -3.07 18.52 6.78
CA VAL A 5 -4.15 17.65 6.29
C VAL A 5 -5.45 18.42 6.32
N LYS A 6 -6.17 18.41 5.21
CA LYS A 6 -7.49 19.06 5.08
C LYS A 6 -8.60 18.11 5.55
N ALA A 7 -9.67 18.66 6.07
CA ALA A 7 -10.83 17.88 6.52
C ALA A 7 -11.38 16.94 5.42
N ARG A 8 -11.34 17.36 4.17
CA ARG A 8 -11.80 16.55 3.02
C ARG A 8 -10.99 15.29 2.79
N ASP A 9 -9.73 15.24 3.25
CA ASP A 9 -8.82 14.10 3.05
C ASP A 9 -8.94 13.07 4.18
N LEU A 10 -9.51 13.47 5.33
CA LEU A 10 -9.62 12.63 6.51
C LEU A 10 -10.38 11.32 6.26
N PRO A 11 -11.54 11.28 5.57
CA PRO A 11 -12.25 10.03 5.36
C PRO A 11 -11.40 8.99 4.62
N ALA A 12 -10.72 9.40 3.53
CA ALA A 12 -9.85 8.51 2.77
C ALA A 12 -8.64 8.06 3.59
N ARG A 13 -8.00 8.97 4.33
CA ARG A 13 -6.85 8.67 5.17
C ARG A 13 -7.21 7.72 6.32
N ILE A 14 -8.32 7.95 7.01
CA ILE A 14 -8.77 7.13 8.14
C ILE A 14 -9.15 5.73 7.67
N ALA A 15 -9.95 5.62 6.62
CA ALA A 15 -10.39 4.33 6.10
C ALA A 15 -9.21 3.49 5.58
N THR A 16 -8.35 4.09 4.77
CA THR A 16 -7.20 3.40 4.18
C THR A 16 -6.13 3.12 5.24
N GLY A 17 -5.80 4.10 6.06
CA GLY A 17 -4.78 3.98 7.11
C GLY A 17 -5.17 2.97 8.17
N GLY A 18 -6.42 2.98 8.61
CA GLY A 18 -6.95 2.01 9.57
C GLY A 18 -6.89 0.58 9.04
N TYR A 19 -7.30 0.38 7.79
CA TYR A 19 -7.27 -0.94 7.16
C TYR A 19 -5.84 -1.47 6.99
N ILE A 20 -4.92 -0.64 6.48
CA ILE A 20 -3.52 -1.04 6.26
C ILE A 20 -2.82 -1.30 7.59
N LEU A 21 -3.04 -0.46 8.60
CA LEU A 21 -2.48 -0.67 9.93
C LEU A 21 -2.94 -2.01 10.53
N HIS A 22 -4.23 -2.30 10.46
CA HIS A 22 -4.77 -3.58 10.93
C HIS A 22 -4.14 -4.77 10.17
N SER A 23 -4.06 -4.67 8.85
CA SER A 23 -3.43 -5.69 8.01
C SER A 23 -1.95 -5.93 8.37
N GLY A 24 -1.22 -4.85 8.63
CA GLY A 24 0.17 -4.94 9.07
C GLY A 24 0.33 -5.59 10.44
N LEU A 25 -0.54 -5.25 11.39
CA LEU A 25 -0.53 -5.87 12.73
C LEU A 25 -0.85 -7.36 12.68
N GLU A 26 -1.82 -7.77 11.86
CA GLU A 26 -2.10 -9.20 11.64
C GLU A 26 -0.90 -9.95 11.06
N LYS A 27 -0.21 -9.36 10.08
CA LYS A 27 0.98 -9.97 9.49
C LYS A 27 2.15 -10.02 10.47
N TRP A 28 2.28 -9.03 11.34
CA TRP A 28 3.32 -9.01 12.37
C TRP A 28 3.24 -10.22 13.30
N HIS A 29 2.02 -10.67 13.59
CA HIS A 29 1.74 -11.87 14.39
C HIS A 29 1.53 -13.13 13.52
N GLY A 30 1.78 -13.04 12.21
CA GLY A 30 1.63 -14.15 11.29
C GLY A 30 2.61 -15.29 11.55
N ASP A 31 2.16 -16.51 11.25
CA ASP A 31 2.95 -17.72 11.40
C ASP A 31 3.82 -18.04 10.18
N GLU A 32 4.59 -19.11 10.27
CA GLU A 32 5.46 -19.60 9.20
C GLU A 32 4.69 -19.96 7.93
N THR A 33 3.49 -20.52 8.06
CA THR A 33 2.64 -20.90 6.94
C THR A 33 2.23 -19.65 6.12
N ARG A 34 1.80 -18.60 6.81
CA ARG A 34 1.46 -17.32 6.19
C ARG A 34 2.68 -16.66 5.53
N ALA A 35 3.84 -16.71 6.21
CA ALA A 35 5.09 -16.18 5.67
C ALA A 35 5.48 -16.86 4.37
N LYS A 36 5.45 -18.19 4.32
CA LYS A 36 5.77 -18.97 3.11
C LYS A 36 4.78 -18.71 1.97
N ALA A 37 3.48 -18.60 2.28
CA ALA A 37 2.45 -18.35 1.28
C ALA A 37 2.64 -16.98 0.62
N LEU A 38 2.76 -15.92 1.40
CA LEU A 38 2.94 -14.56 0.89
C LEU A 38 4.29 -14.38 0.18
N HIS A 39 5.37 -14.92 0.77
CA HIS A 39 6.69 -14.89 0.15
C HIS A 39 6.72 -15.65 -1.18
N GLY A 40 6.06 -16.80 -1.27
CA GLY A 40 5.96 -17.59 -2.50
C GLY A 40 5.34 -16.78 -3.64
N VAL A 41 4.22 -16.14 -3.40
CA VAL A 41 3.56 -15.29 -4.41
C VAL A 41 4.44 -14.10 -4.81
N ALA A 42 4.99 -13.41 -3.83
CA ALA A 42 5.83 -12.22 -4.08
C ALA A 42 7.14 -12.58 -4.81
N SER A 43 7.81 -13.66 -4.43
CA SER A 43 9.06 -14.10 -5.04
C SER A 43 8.90 -14.66 -6.45
N ASN A 44 7.72 -15.22 -6.77
CA ASN A 44 7.40 -15.59 -8.15
C ASN A 44 7.25 -14.36 -9.05
N ALA A 45 6.66 -13.30 -8.55
CA ALA A 45 6.53 -12.03 -9.29
C ALA A 45 7.85 -11.25 -9.34
N PHE A 46 8.60 -11.27 -8.25
CA PHE A 46 9.87 -10.57 -8.09
C PHE A 46 10.97 -11.53 -7.62
N PRO A 47 11.69 -12.20 -8.53
CA PRO A 47 12.67 -13.25 -8.18
C PRO A 47 13.76 -12.81 -7.20
N VAL A 48 14.09 -11.51 -7.15
CA VAL A 48 15.05 -10.96 -6.18
C VAL A 48 14.65 -11.21 -4.73
N LEU A 49 13.36 -11.36 -4.46
CA LEU A 49 12.83 -11.62 -3.12
C LEU A 49 13.13 -13.04 -2.63
N GLN A 50 13.51 -13.96 -3.51
CA GLN A 50 13.98 -15.31 -3.13
C GLN A 50 15.22 -15.28 -2.23
N ARG A 51 15.98 -14.18 -2.26
CA ARG A 51 17.16 -13.99 -1.41
C ARG A 51 16.83 -13.67 0.05
N ILE A 52 15.56 -13.35 0.33
CA ILE A 52 15.09 -12.98 1.66
C ILE A 52 14.32 -14.18 2.25
N PRO A 53 14.62 -14.64 3.47
CA PRO A 53 13.85 -15.69 4.11
C PRO A 53 12.37 -15.31 4.28
N PRO A 54 11.41 -16.25 4.14
CA PRO A 54 9.98 -15.94 4.21
C PRO A 54 9.55 -15.18 5.47
N GLU A 55 10.07 -15.56 6.63
CA GLU A 55 9.74 -14.90 7.90
C GLU A 55 10.23 -13.45 7.95
N ARG A 56 11.43 -13.19 7.43
CA ARG A 56 11.98 -11.84 7.34
C ARG A 56 11.18 -11.00 6.34
N PHE A 57 10.80 -11.59 5.22
CA PHE A 57 9.93 -10.94 4.24
C PHE A 57 8.59 -10.53 4.87
N LEU A 58 7.93 -11.43 5.59
CA LEU A 58 6.66 -11.13 6.26
C LEU A 58 6.81 -9.99 7.26
N ARG A 59 7.89 -9.95 8.03
CA ARG A 59 8.14 -8.86 8.99
C ARG A 59 8.41 -7.53 8.32
N ILE A 60 9.15 -7.51 7.22
CA ILE A 60 9.39 -6.29 6.44
C ILE A 60 8.06 -5.78 5.85
N LEU A 61 7.26 -6.66 5.30
CA LEU A 61 5.94 -6.32 4.76
C LEU A 61 5.03 -5.76 5.86
N ALA A 62 4.95 -6.43 6.99
CA ALA A 62 4.17 -5.98 8.14
C ALA A 62 4.63 -4.61 8.66
N ALA A 63 5.93 -4.41 8.82
CA ALA A 63 6.50 -3.14 9.26
C ALA A 63 6.19 -2.01 8.26
N SER A 64 6.26 -2.29 6.97
CA SER A 64 5.89 -1.32 5.92
C SER A 64 4.42 -0.93 5.99
N GLU A 65 3.52 -1.87 6.16
CA GLU A 65 2.09 -1.60 6.30
C GLU A 65 1.78 -0.82 7.59
N ILE A 66 2.40 -1.18 8.71
CA ILE A 66 2.25 -0.44 9.97
C ILE A 66 2.72 1.01 9.81
N ALA A 67 3.88 1.22 9.20
CA ALA A 67 4.43 2.55 8.95
C ALA A 67 3.52 3.40 8.04
N ILE A 68 3.03 2.84 6.95
CA ILE A 68 2.15 3.52 6.00
C ILE A 68 0.79 3.81 6.63
N GLY A 69 0.18 2.83 7.29
CA GLY A 69 -1.08 3.00 7.99
C GLY A 69 -1.01 4.09 9.06
N THR A 70 0.06 4.09 9.84
CA THR A 70 0.32 5.13 10.85
C THR A 70 0.50 6.50 10.20
N ALA A 71 1.29 6.61 9.13
CA ALA A 71 1.49 7.87 8.41
C ALA A 71 0.18 8.45 7.86
N LEU A 72 -0.73 7.60 7.40
CA LEU A 72 -2.05 8.02 6.94
C LEU A 72 -2.95 8.51 8.08
N LEU A 73 -2.88 7.86 9.25
CA LEU A 73 -3.71 8.21 10.41
C LEU A 73 -3.20 9.44 11.16
N VAL A 74 -1.90 9.71 11.15
CA VAL A 74 -1.29 10.82 11.88
C VAL A 74 -1.45 12.12 11.08
N PRO A 75 -2.21 13.11 11.59
CA PRO A 75 -2.57 14.31 10.81
C PRO A 75 -1.42 15.31 10.60
N VAL A 76 -0.28 15.11 11.27
CA VAL A 76 0.91 15.94 11.06
C VAL A 76 1.77 15.47 9.88
N VAL A 77 1.52 14.25 9.37
CA VAL A 77 2.21 13.76 8.16
C VAL A 77 1.56 14.38 6.92
N PRO A 78 2.34 15.11 6.08
CA PRO A 78 1.81 15.76 4.89
C PRO A 78 1.18 14.77 3.89
N ASN A 79 0.14 15.20 3.18
CA ASN A 79 -0.53 14.38 2.17
C ASN A 79 0.42 13.87 1.09
N ALA A 80 1.39 14.69 0.66
CA ALA A 80 2.38 14.28 -0.34
C ALA A 80 3.21 13.07 0.14
N VAL A 81 3.65 13.08 1.40
CA VAL A 81 4.47 11.99 1.99
C VAL A 81 3.66 10.72 2.18
N ALA A 82 2.50 10.82 2.84
CA ALA A 82 1.63 9.67 3.07
C ALA A 82 1.11 9.09 1.75
N GLY A 83 0.76 9.95 0.81
CA GLY A 83 0.32 9.57 -0.53
C GLY A 83 1.41 8.88 -1.35
N ALA A 84 2.65 9.38 -1.31
CA ALA A 84 3.77 8.75 -2.01
C ALA A 84 4.07 7.35 -1.45
N ALA A 85 4.05 7.19 -0.14
CA ALA A 85 4.26 5.89 0.51
C ALA A 85 3.13 4.90 0.12
N LEU A 86 1.88 5.32 0.15
CA LEU A 86 0.73 4.51 -0.26
C LEU A 86 0.79 4.16 -1.75
N THR A 87 1.14 5.10 -2.60
CA THR A 87 1.30 4.89 -4.05
C THR A 87 2.38 3.85 -4.34
N GLY A 88 3.54 3.95 -3.70
CA GLY A 88 4.62 2.99 -3.86
C GLY A 88 4.22 1.58 -3.41
N PHE A 89 3.55 1.48 -2.29
CA PHE A 89 3.08 0.20 -1.73
C PHE A 89 2.02 -0.44 -2.62
N SER A 90 0.94 0.28 -2.94
CA SER A 90 -0.14 -0.24 -3.79
C SER A 90 0.30 -0.50 -5.22
N GLY A 91 1.18 0.34 -5.76
CA GLY A 91 1.81 0.12 -7.07
C GLY A 91 2.63 -1.17 -7.11
N SER A 92 3.37 -1.49 -6.05
CA SER A 92 4.13 -2.74 -5.92
C SER A 92 3.20 -3.97 -5.91
N LEU A 93 2.08 -3.90 -5.19
CA LEU A 93 1.08 -4.98 -5.14
C LEU A 93 0.40 -5.16 -6.50
N LEU A 94 0.06 -4.09 -7.19
CA LEU A 94 -0.49 -4.17 -8.55
C LEU A 94 0.52 -4.68 -9.58
N ALA A 95 1.80 -4.35 -9.43
CA ALA A 95 2.85 -4.94 -10.26
C ALA A 95 2.98 -6.45 -10.02
N MET A 96 2.88 -6.89 -8.77
CA MET A 96 2.81 -8.32 -8.43
C MET A 96 1.59 -8.99 -9.08
N TYR A 97 0.43 -8.36 -9.00
CA TYR A 97 -0.79 -8.82 -9.66
C TYR A 97 -0.59 -8.98 -11.18
N ALA A 98 -0.04 -7.98 -11.83
CA ALA A 98 0.22 -7.99 -13.28
C ALA A 98 1.22 -9.09 -13.69
N ARG A 99 2.18 -9.41 -12.84
CA ARG A 99 3.19 -10.44 -13.08
C ARG A 99 2.77 -11.86 -12.69
N THR A 100 1.62 -12.01 -12.06
CA THR A 100 1.11 -13.31 -11.60
C THR A 100 -0.09 -13.73 -12.43
N PRO A 101 0.07 -14.56 -13.49
CA PRO A 101 -1.02 -14.95 -14.37
C PRO A 101 -2.20 -15.60 -13.65
N ALA A 102 -1.94 -16.35 -12.56
CA ALA A 102 -2.99 -17.00 -11.76
C ALA A 102 -3.94 -15.99 -11.08
N MET A 103 -3.52 -14.73 -10.88
CA MET A 103 -4.36 -13.68 -10.31
C MET A 103 -5.31 -13.03 -11.31
N ARG A 104 -5.15 -13.32 -12.60
CA ARG A 104 -5.95 -12.74 -13.68
C ARG A 104 -6.71 -13.82 -14.44
N LYS A 105 -7.88 -13.45 -14.99
CA LYS A 105 -8.56 -14.29 -15.96
C LYS A 105 -7.72 -14.42 -17.22
N PRO A 106 -7.67 -15.60 -17.90
CA PRO A 106 -6.88 -15.80 -19.11
C PRO A 106 -7.16 -14.73 -20.18
N GLY A 107 -6.09 -14.10 -20.70
CA GLY A 107 -6.19 -13.08 -21.75
C GLY A 107 -6.84 -11.77 -21.31
N SER A 108 -6.95 -11.50 -20.01
CA SER A 108 -7.65 -10.35 -19.45
C SER A 108 -6.87 -9.68 -18.31
N ILE A 109 -7.17 -8.40 -18.03
CA ILE A 109 -6.70 -7.68 -16.83
C ILE A 109 -7.60 -7.93 -15.62
N TRP A 110 -8.79 -8.51 -15.81
CA TRP A 110 -9.76 -8.74 -14.74
C TRP A 110 -9.29 -9.86 -13.80
N PRO A 111 -9.59 -9.72 -12.49
CA PRO A 111 -9.08 -10.66 -11.50
C PRO A 111 -9.76 -12.03 -11.61
N SER A 112 -8.97 -13.07 -11.37
CA SER A 112 -9.46 -14.39 -10.98
C SER A 112 -9.88 -14.40 -9.51
N HIS A 113 -10.45 -15.49 -9.02
CA HIS A 113 -10.79 -15.63 -7.60
C HIS A 113 -9.60 -15.34 -6.65
N THR A 114 -8.42 -15.80 -7.02
CA THR A 114 -7.21 -15.57 -6.21
C THR A 114 -6.66 -14.15 -6.32
N GLY A 115 -6.98 -13.44 -7.39
CA GLY A 115 -6.51 -12.09 -7.64
C GLY A 115 -7.39 -10.98 -7.09
N VAL A 116 -8.64 -11.26 -6.70
CA VAL A 116 -9.60 -10.24 -6.26
C VAL A 116 -9.07 -9.37 -5.12
N ALA A 117 -8.46 -9.98 -4.12
CA ALA A 117 -7.95 -9.24 -2.95
C ALA A 117 -6.88 -8.22 -3.35
N VAL A 118 -5.95 -8.61 -4.24
CA VAL A 118 -4.85 -7.74 -4.70
C VAL A 118 -5.33 -6.72 -5.72
N SER A 119 -6.29 -7.06 -6.59
CA SER A 119 -6.82 -6.12 -7.57
C SER A 119 -7.48 -4.89 -6.95
N LYS A 120 -7.98 -5.01 -5.71
CA LYS A 120 -8.55 -3.89 -4.96
C LYS A 120 -7.52 -2.80 -4.61
N ASP A 121 -6.25 -3.11 -4.67
CA ASP A 121 -5.19 -2.13 -4.46
C ASP A 121 -5.19 -1.01 -5.51
N VAL A 122 -5.93 -1.16 -6.62
CA VAL A 122 -6.19 -0.06 -7.55
C VAL A 122 -6.88 1.13 -6.87
N TRP A 123 -7.76 0.88 -5.90
CA TRP A 123 -8.40 1.96 -5.13
C TRP A 123 -7.40 2.68 -4.25
N MET A 124 -6.50 1.94 -3.59
CA MET A 124 -5.44 2.52 -2.77
C MET A 124 -4.44 3.31 -3.61
N LEU A 125 -4.12 2.82 -4.81
CA LEU A 125 -3.31 3.57 -5.77
C LEU A 125 -3.96 4.91 -6.14
N GLY A 126 -5.25 4.91 -6.44
CA GLY A 126 -6.02 6.13 -6.74
C GLY A 126 -6.03 7.11 -5.56
N ILE A 127 -6.23 6.61 -4.34
CA ILE A 127 -6.19 7.42 -3.12
C ILE A 127 -4.79 8.01 -2.91
N GLY A 128 -3.74 7.19 -3.05
CA GLY A 128 -2.35 7.62 -2.91
C GLY A 128 -1.98 8.74 -3.89
N LEU A 129 -2.30 8.56 -5.15
CA LEU A 129 -2.08 9.58 -6.20
C LEU A 129 -2.88 10.86 -5.93
N GLY A 130 -4.11 10.75 -5.46
CA GLY A 130 -4.93 11.90 -5.07
C GLY A 130 -4.31 12.71 -3.93
N LEU A 131 -3.78 12.03 -2.91
CA LEU A 131 -3.09 12.68 -1.81
C LEU A 131 -1.78 13.35 -2.23
N VAL A 132 -1.02 12.73 -3.15
CA VAL A 132 0.19 13.34 -3.72
C VAL A 132 -0.18 14.63 -4.48
N ALA A 133 -1.18 14.55 -5.35
CA ALA A 133 -1.63 15.71 -6.13
C ALA A 133 -2.09 16.86 -5.23
N ASP A 134 -2.87 16.56 -4.19
CA ASP A 134 -3.32 17.57 -3.22
C ASP A 134 -2.13 18.22 -2.48
N GLY A 135 -1.19 17.41 -2.01
CA GLY A 135 -0.01 17.90 -1.30
C GLY A 135 0.90 18.78 -2.17
N LEU A 136 1.06 18.46 -3.45
CA LEU A 136 1.88 19.25 -4.38
C LEU A 136 1.22 20.58 -4.75
N THR A 137 -0.11 20.60 -4.93
CA THR A 137 -0.84 21.85 -5.24
C THR A 137 -0.81 22.81 -4.06
N ASP A 138 -0.84 22.33 -2.82
CA ASP A 138 -0.73 23.19 -1.64
C ASP A 138 0.64 23.86 -1.51
N GLN A 139 1.70 23.15 -1.84
CA GLN A 139 3.06 23.70 -1.84
C GLN A 139 3.22 24.82 -2.88
N GLY A 140 2.61 24.65 -4.06
CA GLY A 140 2.63 25.66 -5.12
C GLY A 140 1.90 26.96 -4.72
N GLN A 141 0.81 26.87 -3.97
CA GLN A 141 0.06 28.06 -3.51
C GLN A 141 0.79 28.81 -2.38
N ASN A 142 1.52 28.09 -1.52
CA ASN A 142 2.27 28.71 -0.42
C ASN A 142 3.60 29.32 -0.87
N GLY A 143 4.14 28.93 -2.03
CA GLY A 143 5.38 29.48 -2.59
C GLY A 143 5.21 30.69 -3.50
N ALA A 144 3.96 31.08 -3.83
CA ALA A 144 3.62 32.19 -4.74
C ALA A 144 3.15 33.46 -4.00
N GLY A 145 3.30 33.50 -2.66
CA GLY A 145 2.90 34.63 -1.82
C GLY A 145 4.07 35.44 -1.28
#